data_16e727f702652e35c0e7bd716f7f4af5
#
_entry.id   16e727f702652e35c0e7bd716f7f4af5
#
_cell.length_a   1.000
_cell.length_b   1.000
_cell.length_c   1.000
_cell.angle_alpha   90.00
_cell.angle_beta   90.00
_cell.angle_gamma   90.00
#
_symmetry.space_group_name_H-M   'P 1'
#
loop_
_entity.id
_entity.type
_entity.pdbx_description
1 polymer ?
#
loop_
_entity_poly.entity_id
_entity_poly.type
_entity_poly.pdbx_seq_one_letter_code
_entity_poly.pdbx_strand_id
1 'polypeptide(L)'
;MKIALLNDTHCGVRNNNQMFAEYQGRFYNEVFFPYLDEHNIKQIIHLGDYFDRRRDVNFYSLHKNYEHFVEPMNERGIQMDLIVGNHDIYFKSTNRLNSPDYLLHSDNINVYTDPITKSYDGLDIALLPWINEENQEEVEEFLQLSTA
;
A
#
# COMPACT_ATOMS: atom_id res chain seq x y z
N MET A 1 9.61 3.28 -18.25
CA MET A 1 9.65 2.83 -16.84
C MET A 1 8.64 1.70 -16.64
N LYS A 2 8.95 0.73 -15.78
CA LYS A 2 8.00 -0.32 -15.37
C LYS A 2 7.60 -0.06 -13.92
N ILE A 3 6.34 -0.27 -13.60
CA ILE A 3 5.77 -0.10 -12.26
C ILE A 3 5.11 -1.41 -11.86
N ALA A 4 5.33 -1.85 -10.62
CA ALA A 4 4.63 -2.98 -10.04
C ALA A 4 3.34 -2.49 -9.37
N LEU A 5 2.23 -3.11 -9.71
CA LEU A 5 0.95 -2.88 -9.01
C LEU A 5 0.72 -4.01 -8.02
N LEU A 6 0.56 -3.65 -6.76
CA LEU A 6 0.15 -4.55 -5.68
C LEU A 6 -1.22 -4.17 -5.16
N ASN A 7 -1.95 -5.15 -4.65
CA ASN A 7 -3.27 -4.94 -4.10
C ASN A 7 -3.59 -5.99 -3.04
N ASP A 8 -4.37 -5.62 -2.04
CA ASP A 8 -4.95 -6.56 -1.07
C ASP A 8 -3.92 -7.51 -0.42
N THR A 9 -2.82 -6.97 0.06
CA THR A 9 -1.78 -7.78 0.72
C THR A 9 -2.21 -8.29 2.09
N HIS A 10 -3.18 -7.61 2.74
CA HIS A 10 -3.84 -8.05 3.96
C HIS A 10 -2.88 -8.57 5.04
N CYS A 11 -1.88 -7.79 5.41
CA CYS A 11 -0.98 -8.12 6.51
C CYS A 11 -1.79 -8.44 7.77
N GLY A 12 -1.52 -9.59 8.38
CA GLY A 12 -2.29 -10.08 9.53
C GLY A 12 -3.53 -10.91 9.18
N VAL A 13 -3.64 -11.35 7.92
CA VAL A 13 -4.75 -12.16 7.42
C VAL A 13 -4.99 -13.43 8.26
N ARG A 14 -6.24 -13.89 8.29
CA ARG A 14 -6.67 -15.06 9.07
C ARG A 14 -6.34 -14.95 10.55
N ASN A 15 -6.72 -13.80 11.15
CA ASN A 15 -6.52 -13.51 12.55
C ASN A 15 -5.03 -13.57 12.96
N ASN A 16 -4.18 -12.91 12.19
CA ASN A 16 -2.72 -12.90 12.38
C ASN A 16 -2.11 -14.32 12.37
N ASN A 17 -2.57 -15.16 11.47
CA ASN A 17 -2.09 -16.54 11.36
C ASN A 17 -0.63 -16.57 10.91
N GLN A 18 0.23 -17.23 11.70
CA GLN A 18 1.67 -17.27 11.44
C GLN A 18 2.02 -17.99 10.13
N MET A 19 1.27 -19.05 9.78
CA MET A 19 1.49 -19.78 8.55
C MET A 19 1.24 -18.91 7.31
N PHE A 20 0.18 -18.08 7.32
CA PHE A 20 -0.08 -17.14 6.24
C PHE A 20 1.00 -16.08 6.14
N ALA A 21 1.50 -15.56 7.27
CA ALA A 21 2.62 -14.61 7.28
C ALA A 21 3.89 -15.23 6.65
N GLU A 22 4.18 -16.48 6.95
CA GLU A 22 5.32 -17.19 6.34
C GLU A 22 5.12 -17.43 4.83
N TYR A 23 3.92 -17.79 4.40
CA TYR A 23 3.63 -17.94 2.96
C TYR A 23 3.75 -16.62 2.21
N GLN A 24 3.26 -15.51 2.77
CA GLN A 24 3.45 -14.19 2.19
C GLN A 24 4.94 -13.83 2.09
N GLY A 25 5.70 -14.10 3.15
CA GLY A 25 7.14 -13.89 3.18
C GLY A 25 7.87 -14.68 2.10
N ARG A 26 7.51 -15.93 1.89
CA ARG A 26 8.07 -16.77 0.83
C ARG A 26 7.74 -16.21 -0.55
N PHE A 27 6.52 -15.77 -0.78
CA PHE A 27 6.13 -15.12 -2.03
C PHE A 27 6.99 -13.88 -2.30
N TYR A 28 7.15 -13.01 -1.32
CA TYR A 28 7.97 -11.82 -1.49
C TYR A 28 9.43 -12.14 -1.79
N ASN A 29 10.02 -13.07 -1.04
CA ASN A 29 11.45 -13.38 -1.14
C ASN A 29 11.80 -14.30 -2.32
N GLU A 30 10.91 -15.20 -2.71
CA GLU A 30 11.19 -16.20 -3.75
C GLU A 30 10.66 -15.79 -5.13
N VAL A 31 9.63 -14.93 -5.19
CA VAL A 31 8.95 -14.56 -6.44
C VAL A 31 8.98 -13.06 -6.70
N PHE A 32 8.39 -12.28 -5.78
CA PHE A 32 8.11 -10.86 -6.02
C PHE A 32 9.38 -10.03 -6.18
N PHE A 33 10.21 -9.96 -5.15
CA PHE A 33 11.44 -9.16 -5.22
C PHE A 33 12.44 -9.65 -6.26
N PRO A 34 12.68 -10.96 -6.44
CA PRO A 34 13.51 -11.43 -7.55
C PRO A 34 13.01 -11.00 -8.93
N TYR A 35 11.69 -11.00 -9.13
CA TYR A 35 11.09 -10.51 -10.37
C TYR A 35 11.35 -9.01 -10.58
N LEU A 36 11.17 -8.21 -9.51
CA LEU A 36 11.48 -6.78 -9.58
C LEU A 36 12.96 -6.51 -9.89
N ASP A 37 13.86 -7.29 -9.29
CA ASP A 37 15.30 -7.20 -9.54
C ASP A 37 15.63 -7.53 -11.00
N GLU A 38 15.11 -8.64 -11.51
CA GLU A 38 15.35 -9.08 -12.89
C GLU A 38 14.89 -8.05 -13.93
N HIS A 39 13.77 -7.37 -13.66
CA HIS A 39 13.18 -6.40 -14.57
C HIS A 39 13.55 -4.94 -14.25
N ASN A 40 14.41 -4.72 -13.25
CA ASN A 40 14.82 -3.41 -12.77
C ASN A 40 13.62 -2.50 -12.44
N ILE A 41 12.64 -3.03 -11.72
CA ILE A 41 11.46 -2.29 -11.27
C ILE A 41 11.76 -1.67 -9.91
N LYS A 42 11.67 -0.33 -9.83
CA LYS A 42 11.98 0.46 -8.64
C LYS A 42 10.79 1.26 -8.09
N GLN A 43 9.61 1.08 -8.68
CA GLN A 43 8.38 1.74 -8.25
C GLN A 43 7.27 0.73 -8.06
N ILE A 44 6.65 0.76 -6.88
CA ILE A 44 5.43 0.04 -6.55
C ILE A 44 4.30 1.06 -6.36
N ILE A 45 3.12 0.76 -6.88
CA ILE A 45 1.87 1.40 -6.49
C ILE A 45 1.02 0.33 -5.80
N HIS A 46 0.70 0.57 -4.52
CA HIS A 46 -0.15 -0.32 -3.73
C HIS A 46 -1.56 0.25 -3.66
N LEU A 47 -2.53 -0.51 -4.11
CA LEU A 47 -3.91 -0.05 -4.32
C LEU A 47 -4.80 -0.19 -3.07
N GLY A 48 -4.20 -0.34 -1.90
CA GLY A 48 -4.91 -0.38 -0.63
C GLY A 48 -5.13 -1.78 -0.07
N ASP A 49 -5.78 -1.83 1.09
CA ASP A 49 -5.95 -3.04 1.90
C ASP A 49 -4.61 -3.72 2.22
N TYR A 50 -3.67 -2.90 2.68
CA TYR A 50 -2.35 -3.36 3.11
C TYR A 50 -2.46 -4.24 4.36
N PHE A 51 -3.27 -3.80 5.34
CA PHE A 51 -3.59 -4.57 6.55
C PHE A 51 -4.95 -5.24 6.44
N ASP A 52 -5.11 -6.39 7.09
CA ASP A 52 -6.34 -7.17 7.03
C ASP A 52 -7.46 -6.60 7.92
N ARG A 53 -7.08 -6.09 9.10
CA ARG A 53 -8.01 -5.58 10.09
C ARG A 53 -7.90 -4.07 10.26
N ARG A 54 -9.06 -3.44 10.50
CA ARG A 54 -9.15 -2.00 10.71
C ARG A 54 -8.53 -1.54 12.02
N ARG A 55 -8.56 -2.37 13.05
CA ARG A 55 -8.30 -1.96 14.43
C ARG A 55 -7.00 -2.47 15.02
N ASP A 56 -6.50 -3.56 14.51
CA ASP A 56 -5.34 -4.22 15.11
C ASP A 56 -4.51 -5.01 14.10
N VAL A 57 -3.24 -5.12 14.40
CA VAL A 57 -2.30 -6.10 13.85
C VAL A 57 -1.40 -6.52 14.99
N ASN A 58 -1.13 -7.81 15.16
CA ASN A 58 -0.23 -8.22 16.23
C ASN A 58 1.23 -7.98 15.89
N PHE A 59 2.10 -7.96 16.91
CA PHE A 59 3.51 -7.65 16.72
C PHE A 59 4.25 -8.67 15.86
N TYR A 60 3.85 -9.94 15.90
CA TYR A 60 4.44 -10.96 15.04
C TYR A 60 4.18 -10.68 13.56
N SER A 61 2.93 -10.42 13.19
CA SER A 61 2.56 -10.10 11.81
C SER A 61 3.25 -8.82 11.34
N LEU A 62 3.31 -7.79 12.18
CA LEU A 62 3.98 -6.54 11.87
C LEU A 62 5.49 -6.74 11.69
N HIS A 63 6.13 -7.49 12.58
CA HIS A 63 7.54 -7.84 12.48
C HIS A 63 7.86 -8.59 11.18
N LYS A 64 7.05 -9.60 10.84
CA LYS A 64 7.21 -10.36 9.61
C LYS A 64 7.01 -9.50 8.35
N ASN A 65 6.10 -8.54 8.41
CA ASN A 65 5.92 -7.58 7.31
C ASN A 65 7.18 -6.73 7.08
N TYR A 66 7.82 -6.26 8.15
CA TYR A 66 9.10 -5.55 8.03
C TYR A 66 10.20 -6.45 7.48
N GLU A 67 10.37 -7.63 8.05
CA GLU A 67 11.40 -8.58 7.66
C GLU A 67 11.26 -9.02 6.18
N HIS A 68 10.04 -9.29 5.72
CA HIS A 68 9.80 -9.87 4.41
C HIS A 68 9.42 -8.87 3.31
N PHE A 69 9.00 -7.66 3.67
CA PHE A 69 8.54 -6.69 2.69
C PHE A 69 9.24 -5.33 2.81
N VAL A 70 9.11 -4.66 3.96
CA VAL A 70 9.59 -3.27 4.10
C VAL A 70 11.12 -3.19 4.01
N GLU A 71 11.85 -4.01 4.76
CA GLU A 71 13.31 -4.03 4.74
C GLU A 71 13.86 -4.44 3.37
N PRO A 72 13.40 -5.54 2.73
CA PRO A 72 13.85 -5.90 1.39
C PRO A 72 13.57 -4.83 0.33
N MET A 73 12.46 -4.12 0.46
CA MET A 73 12.11 -2.99 -0.40
C MET A 73 13.11 -1.84 -0.22
N ASN A 74 13.38 -1.46 1.03
CA ASN A 74 14.31 -0.40 1.38
C ASN A 74 15.73 -0.70 0.91
N GLU A 75 16.21 -1.92 1.12
CA GLU A 75 17.55 -2.37 0.70
C GLU A 75 17.74 -2.25 -0.82
N ARG A 76 16.68 -2.41 -1.58
CA ARG A 76 16.69 -2.30 -3.05
C ARG A 76 16.49 -0.87 -3.56
N GLY A 77 16.24 0.09 -2.68
CA GLY A 77 15.89 1.45 -3.07
C GLY A 77 14.57 1.56 -3.85
N ILE A 78 13.65 0.63 -3.62
CA ILE A 78 12.32 0.64 -4.25
C ILE A 78 11.44 1.64 -3.52
N GLN A 79 10.70 2.45 -4.26
CA GLN A 79 9.71 3.39 -3.75
C GLN A 79 8.32 2.78 -3.84
N MET A 80 7.48 3.04 -2.85
CA MET A 80 6.08 2.62 -2.87
C MET A 80 5.15 3.80 -2.58
N ASP A 81 4.20 4.01 -3.48
CA ASP A 81 3.06 4.89 -3.28
C ASP A 81 1.85 4.03 -2.92
N LEU A 82 1.30 4.26 -1.74
CA LEU A 82 0.20 3.48 -1.18
C LEU A 82 -1.03 4.37 -1.02
N ILE A 83 -2.14 3.99 -1.64
CA ILE A 83 -3.45 4.55 -1.32
C ILE A 83 -4.12 3.71 -0.24
N VAL A 84 -4.80 4.36 0.73
CA VAL A 84 -5.51 3.63 1.78
C VAL A 84 -6.76 2.95 1.22
N GLY A 85 -6.95 1.68 1.59
CA GLY A 85 -8.15 0.90 1.28
C GLY A 85 -9.12 0.89 2.47
N ASN A 86 -10.25 0.21 2.28
CA ASN A 86 -11.28 0.16 3.32
C ASN A 86 -10.88 -0.66 4.56
N HIS A 87 -9.96 -1.59 4.45
CA HIS A 87 -9.40 -2.33 5.59
C HIS A 87 -8.30 -1.56 6.33
N ASP A 88 -7.73 -0.55 5.72
CA ASP A 88 -6.66 0.26 6.32
C ASP A 88 -7.19 1.36 7.24
N ILE A 89 -8.44 1.78 7.09
CA ILE A 89 -9.05 2.86 7.87
C ILE A 89 -9.73 2.33 9.13
N TYR A 90 -9.61 3.08 10.23
CA TYR A 90 -10.22 2.71 11.52
C TYR A 90 -11.74 2.97 11.51
N PHE A 91 -12.13 4.20 11.19
CA PHE A 91 -13.54 4.58 11.04
C PHE A 91 -13.95 4.49 9.57
N LYS A 92 -15.13 3.95 9.30
CA LYS A 92 -15.63 3.78 7.92
C LYS A 92 -15.88 5.10 7.17
N SER A 93 -16.02 6.20 7.90
CA SER A 93 -16.40 7.52 7.36
C SER A 93 -15.21 8.42 7.00
N THR A 94 -13.98 8.03 7.33
CA THR A 94 -12.81 8.89 7.10
C THR A 94 -11.54 8.09 6.86
N ASN A 95 -10.66 8.60 5.98
CA ASN A 95 -9.33 8.05 5.74
C ASN A 95 -8.26 8.60 6.69
N ARG A 96 -8.58 9.56 7.55
CA ARG A 96 -7.58 10.29 8.36
C ARG A 96 -6.90 9.43 9.41
N LEU A 97 -7.62 8.51 10.04
CA LEU A 97 -7.05 7.52 10.95
C LEU A 97 -6.94 6.19 10.23
N ASN A 98 -5.72 5.84 9.85
CA ASN A 98 -5.42 4.63 9.10
C ASN A 98 -4.15 3.95 9.61
N SER A 99 -4.09 2.64 9.47
CA SER A 99 -2.95 1.85 9.95
C SER A 99 -1.66 2.08 9.17
N PRO A 100 -1.66 2.27 7.84
CA PRO A 100 -0.41 2.54 7.11
C PRO A 100 0.38 3.75 7.61
N ASP A 101 -0.29 4.86 7.89
CA ASP A 101 0.37 6.06 8.42
C ASP A 101 1.06 5.82 9.77
N TYR A 102 0.46 4.99 10.63
CA TYR A 102 1.00 4.70 11.95
C TYR A 102 2.02 3.57 11.98
N LEU A 103 1.93 2.61 11.08
CA LEU A 103 2.66 1.35 11.16
C LEU A 103 3.74 1.16 10.09
N LEU A 104 3.70 1.93 9.00
CA LEU A 104 4.69 1.84 7.94
C LEU A 104 5.67 3.02 8.01
N HIS A 105 6.79 2.79 8.67
CA HIS A 105 7.86 3.78 8.84
C HIS A 105 9.01 3.51 7.89
N SER A 106 9.00 4.19 6.76
CA SER A 106 10.08 4.13 5.77
C SER A 106 10.07 5.40 4.92
N ASP A 107 11.24 5.95 4.64
CA ASP A 107 11.38 7.09 3.72
C ASP A 107 10.99 6.72 2.28
N ASN A 108 10.91 5.42 1.97
CA ASN A 108 10.57 4.91 0.66
C ASN A 108 9.06 4.66 0.48
N ILE A 109 8.24 4.87 1.51
CA ILE A 109 6.80 4.65 1.49
C ILE A 109 6.08 5.98 1.65
N ASN A 110 5.21 6.31 0.67
CA ASN A 110 4.30 7.43 0.74
C ASN A 110 2.87 6.91 0.85
N VAL A 111 2.15 7.36 1.88
CA VAL A 111 0.75 6.99 2.13
C VAL A 111 -0.15 8.14 1.72
N TYR A 112 -1.13 7.87 0.89
CA TYR A 112 -2.08 8.86 0.40
C TYR A 112 -3.48 8.59 0.93
N THR A 113 -4.03 9.60 1.61
CA THR A 113 -5.39 9.60 2.17
C THR A 113 -6.37 10.44 1.35
N ASP A 114 -5.83 11.31 0.49
CA ASP A 114 -6.59 12.21 -0.39
C ASP A 114 -6.26 11.93 -1.86
N PRO A 115 -7.16 12.25 -2.80
CA PRO A 115 -6.89 12.10 -4.23
C PRO A 115 -5.67 12.92 -4.66
N ILE A 116 -4.82 12.34 -5.47
CA ILE A 116 -3.63 13.02 -6.00
C ILE A 116 -3.29 12.50 -7.40
N THR A 117 -2.78 13.38 -8.24
CA THR A 117 -2.14 12.98 -9.50
C THR A 117 -0.63 12.96 -9.33
N LYS A 118 -0.01 11.85 -9.68
CA LYS A 118 1.44 11.70 -9.69
C LYS A 118 1.94 11.35 -11.08
N SER A 119 3.08 11.94 -11.45
CA SER A 119 3.73 11.62 -12.71
C SER A 119 4.81 10.55 -12.53
N TYR A 120 4.74 9.50 -13.33
CA TYR A 120 5.71 8.43 -13.38
C TYR A 120 6.31 8.36 -14.80
N ASP A 121 7.52 8.89 -14.95
CA ASP A 121 8.23 8.90 -16.24
C ASP A 121 7.39 9.55 -17.37
N GLY A 122 6.70 10.64 -17.02
CA GLY A 122 5.84 11.39 -17.94
C GLY A 122 4.42 10.86 -18.11
N LEU A 123 4.07 9.76 -17.44
CA LEU A 123 2.70 9.28 -17.37
C LEU A 123 2.04 9.76 -16.08
N ASP A 124 1.01 10.55 -16.21
CA ASP A 124 0.22 11.04 -15.07
C ASP A 124 -0.84 10.00 -14.66
N ILE A 125 -0.78 9.59 -13.40
CA ILE A 125 -1.70 8.63 -12.80
C ILE A 125 -2.45 9.28 -11.65
N ALA A 126 -3.77 9.24 -11.71
CA ALA A 126 -4.64 9.65 -10.61
C ALA A 126 -4.71 8.52 -9.58
N LEU A 127 -4.29 8.78 -8.37
CA LEU A 127 -4.35 7.87 -7.23
C LEU A 127 -5.57 8.26 -6.38
N LEU A 128 -6.54 7.35 -6.29
CA LEU A 128 -7.80 7.58 -5.56
C LEU A 128 -7.87 6.64 -4.36
N PRO A 129 -7.66 7.14 -3.14
CA PRO A 129 -7.89 6.37 -1.91
C PRO A 129 -9.35 5.97 -1.74
N TRP A 130 -9.62 5.14 -0.74
CA TRP A 130 -10.98 4.69 -0.45
C TRP A 130 -11.96 5.86 -0.37
N ILE A 131 -13.07 5.75 -1.11
CA ILE A 131 -14.12 6.78 -1.16
C ILE A 131 -15.11 6.53 -0.02
N ASN A 132 -15.39 7.57 0.75
CA ASN A 132 -16.31 7.54 1.90
C ASN A 132 -17.13 8.84 1.96
N GLU A 133 -17.98 8.96 2.98
CA GLU A 133 -18.86 10.12 3.13
C GLU A 133 -18.10 11.45 3.27
N GLU A 134 -16.90 11.45 3.87
CA GLU A 134 -16.12 12.67 4.08
C GLU A 134 -15.50 13.20 2.79
N ASN A 135 -15.06 12.31 1.88
CA ASN A 135 -14.25 12.69 0.72
C ASN A 135 -14.97 12.55 -0.63
N GLN A 136 -16.21 12.12 -0.65
CA GLN A 136 -16.91 11.85 -1.91
C GLN A 136 -16.98 13.07 -2.82
N GLU A 137 -17.35 14.24 -2.29
CA GLU A 137 -17.43 15.47 -3.08
C GLU A 137 -16.06 15.89 -3.64
N GLU A 138 -15.02 15.80 -2.83
CA GLU A 138 -13.64 16.10 -3.24
C GLU A 138 -13.18 15.16 -4.36
N VAL A 139 -13.49 13.87 -4.27
CA VAL A 139 -13.15 12.89 -5.32
C VAL A 139 -13.90 13.19 -6.60
N GLU A 140 -15.17 13.54 -6.53
CA GLU A 140 -15.98 13.90 -7.72
C GLU A 140 -15.41 15.15 -8.42
N GLU A 141 -15.06 16.19 -7.66
CA GLU A 141 -14.42 17.39 -8.21
C GLU A 141 -13.05 17.07 -8.83
N PHE A 142 -12.24 16.27 -8.14
CA PHE A 142 -10.93 15.85 -8.62
C PHE A 142 -11.04 15.10 -9.96
N LEU A 143 -11.99 14.18 -10.09
CA LEU A 143 -12.22 13.44 -11.33
C LEU A 143 -12.66 14.36 -12.47
N GLN A 144 -13.53 15.32 -12.21
CA GLN A 144 -13.94 16.29 -13.22
C GLN A 144 -12.79 17.14 -13.74
N LEU A 145 -11.89 17.59 -12.86
CA LEU A 145 -10.70 18.35 -13.24
C LEU A 145 -9.67 17.52 -13.98
N SER A 146 -9.53 16.23 -13.61
CA SER A 146 -8.56 15.33 -14.22
C SER A 146 -8.95 14.85 -15.62
N THR A 147 -10.25 14.88 -15.96
CA THR A 147 -10.77 14.49 -17.26
C THR A 147 -10.99 15.65 -18.23
N ALA A 148 -10.83 16.86 -17.75
CA ALA A 148 -10.91 18.08 -18.56
C ALA A 148 -9.56 18.37 -19.21
#